data_c8d77720bc5e36d0dfbc2a0ae404a191
#
_entry.id   c8d77720bc5e36d0dfbc2a0ae404a191
#
_cell.length_a   1.000
_cell.length_b   1.000
_cell.length_c   1.000
_cell.angle_alpha   90.00
_cell.angle_beta   90.00
_cell.angle_gamma   90.00
#
_symmetry.space_group_name_H-M   'P 1'
#
loop_
_entity.id
_entity.type
_entity.pdbx_description
1 polymer ?
#
loop_
_entity_poly.entity_id
_entity_poly.type
_entity_poly.pdbx_seq_one_letter_code
_entity_poly.pdbx_strand_id
1 'polypeptide(L)'
;MSENPHQANAAQRLIWLRRPPRILVGTDAFVPACETHLIDDAWSELCQRNPKLSDGPVFHVVGVHRDGHGGATIHVARTTYRMNAVRLIGIQSGFVGLGTRAVAHWNGKCLVGLRAANCASYPNQWEFAPAGSVEPDEDAAVGIERELLEECGVQAKSRAIAHAVFFDSVVATWEIAHELAMMQPPDAPPNWEYQKLEMVDAAYVPEPMSACTRQMLEIARRIVGNSVAHDTH
;
A
#
# COMPACT_ATOMS: atom_id res chain seq x y z
N MET A 1 23.93 12.82 20.71
CA MET A 1 22.94 12.47 19.66
C MET A 1 23.32 11.08 19.18
N SER A 2 22.69 10.04 19.72
CA SER A 2 22.96 8.66 19.32
C SER A 2 22.05 8.35 18.12
N GLU A 3 22.65 8.11 16.97
CA GLU A 3 21.95 7.64 15.79
C GLU A 3 21.30 6.29 16.11
N ASN A 4 19.99 6.19 15.83
CA ASN A 4 19.22 5.00 16.05
C ASN A 4 19.72 3.91 15.08
N PRO A 5 20.27 2.76 15.52
CA PRO A 5 20.86 1.75 14.66
C PRO A 5 19.86 1.10 13.68
N HIS A 6 18.56 1.38 13.79
CA HIS A 6 17.53 0.93 12.85
C HIS A 6 17.38 1.82 11.60
N GLN A 7 18.00 3.01 11.55
CA GLN A 7 17.99 3.87 10.36
C GLN A 7 19.10 3.58 9.35
N ALA A 8 20.11 2.81 9.69
CA ALA A 8 21.32 2.65 8.90
C ALA A 8 21.26 1.62 7.77
N ASN A 9 20.10 1.02 7.43
CA ASN A 9 19.99 0.09 6.29
C ASN A 9 18.59 0.05 5.66
N ALA A 10 18.02 1.22 5.38
CA ALA A 10 16.79 1.37 4.59
C ALA A 10 17.04 1.24 3.06
N ALA A 11 18.15 0.62 2.65
CA ALA A 11 18.35 0.21 1.27
C ALA A 11 17.26 -0.82 0.93
N GLN A 12 16.26 -0.36 0.21
CA GLN A 12 15.20 -1.08 -0.50
C GLN A 12 15.04 -2.54 -0.06
N ARG A 13 14.31 -2.78 1.02
CA ARG A 13 13.93 -4.15 1.42
C ARG A 13 12.83 -4.63 0.50
N LEU A 14 13.17 -5.02 -0.71
CA LEU A 14 12.29 -5.67 -1.67
C LEU A 14 12.45 -7.19 -1.55
N ILE A 15 11.37 -7.89 -1.29
CA ILE A 15 11.30 -9.34 -1.26
C ILE A 15 10.44 -9.80 -2.42
N TRP A 16 11.06 -10.36 -3.47
CA TRP A 16 10.34 -11.01 -4.57
C TRP A 16 9.65 -12.27 -4.09
N LEU A 17 8.42 -12.48 -4.55
CA LEU A 17 7.57 -13.61 -4.18
C LEU A 17 7.39 -14.54 -5.37
N ARG A 18 7.39 -15.85 -5.08
CA ARG A 18 6.95 -16.92 -5.99
C ARG A 18 5.60 -17.51 -5.55
N ARG A 19 5.10 -17.09 -4.39
CA ARG A 19 3.82 -17.46 -3.79
C ARG A 19 3.34 -16.33 -2.87
N PRO A 20 2.04 -16.23 -2.58
CA PRO A 20 1.51 -15.21 -1.69
C PRO A 20 2.23 -15.20 -0.33
N PRO A 21 2.45 -14.03 0.29
CA PRO A 21 3.01 -13.95 1.62
C PRO A 21 2.04 -14.53 2.65
N ARG A 22 2.58 -15.02 3.76
CA ARG A 22 1.77 -15.45 4.91
C ARG A 22 1.70 -14.33 5.92
N ILE A 23 0.49 -13.90 6.28
CA ILE A 23 0.25 -12.95 7.36
C ILE A 23 -0.04 -13.75 8.62
N LEU A 24 0.80 -13.58 9.66
CA LEU A 24 0.66 -14.24 10.95
C LEU A 24 0.30 -13.20 12.00
N VAL A 25 -0.91 -13.30 12.51
CA VAL A 25 -1.43 -12.40 13.54
C VAL A 25 -0.93 -12.89 14.90
N GLY A 26 -0.14 -12.06 15.58
CA GLY A 26 0.29 -12.32 16.95
C GLY A 26 -0.84 -12.19 17.96
N THR A 27 -0.65 -12.78 19.12
CA THR A 27 -1.59 -12.67 20.26
C THR A 27 -1.43 -11.37 21.04
N ASP A 28 -0.25 -10.76 20.96
CA ASP A 28 0.06 -9.56 21.71
C ASP A 28 -0.53 -8.31 21.02
N ALA A 29 -1.14 -7.44 21.82
CA ALA A 29 -1.64 -6.18 21.33
C ALA A 29 -0.47 -5.22 20.98
N PHE A 30 -0.68 -4.37 19.99
CA PHE A 30 0.25 -3.28 19.71
C PHE A 30 0.36 -2.32 20.90
N VAL A 31 1.59 -2.07 21.34
CA VAL A 31 1.90 -1.10 22.40
C VAL A 31 2.55 0.12 21.78
N PRO A 32 1.93 1.32 21.89
CA PRO A 32 2.52 2.54 21.35
C PRO A 32 3.88 2.87 21.98
N ALA A 33 4.76 3.48 21.18
CA ALA A 33 6.07 3.94 21.66
C ALA A 33 6.02 5.30 22.40
N CYS A 34 4.83 5.88 22.56
CA CYS A 34 4.60 7.13 23.28
C CYS A 34 3.43 7.00 24.25
N GLU A 35 3.26 7.99 25.11
CA GLU A 35 2.17 8.04 26.08
C GLU A 35 0.81 8.06 25.40
N THR A 36 -0.13 7.25 25.89
CA THR A 36 -1.47 7.06 25.27
C THR A 36 -2.24 8.37 25.20
N HIS A 37 -2.15 9.25 26.20
CA HIS A 37 -2.85 10.53 26.19
C HIS A 37 -2.46 11.44 25.01
N LEU A 38 -1.20 11.40 24.55
CA LEU A 38 -0.77 12.15 23.36
C LEU A 38 -1.47 11.67 22.08
N ILE A 39 -1.73 10.36 22.02
CA ILE A 39 -2.48 9.75 20.90
C ILE A 39 -3.94 10.17 20.99
N ASP A 40 -4.56 10.08 22.17
CA ASP A 40 -5.98 10.38 22.36
C ASP A 40 -6.29 11.85 22.10
N ASP A 41 -5.44 12.78 22.56
CA ASP A 41 -5.56 14.22 22.30
C ASP A 41 -5.42 14.54 20.81
N ALA A 42 -4.39 14.01 20.16
CA ALA A 42 -4.15 14.22 18.74
C ALA A 42 -5.26 13.61 17.86
N TRP A 43 -5.77 12.43 18.23
CA TRP A 43 -6.89 11.80 17.54
C TRP A 43 -8.17 12.61 17.67
N SER A 44 -8.45 13.12 18.88
CA SER A 44 -9.61 13.97 19.13
C SER A 44 -9.56 15.24 18.28
N GLU A 45 -8.40 15.87 18.15
CA GLU A 45 -8.21 17.04 17.29
C GLU A 45 -8.42 16.71 15.81
N LEU A 46 -7.91 15.56 15.33
CA LEU A 46 -8.13 15.10 13.95
C LEU A 46 -9.62 14.87 13.66
N CYS A 47 -10.35 14.24 14.58
CA CYS A 47 -11.79 14.00 14.44
C CYS A 47 -12.60 15.31 14.44
N GLN A 48 -12.20 16.33 15.22
CA GLN A 48 -12.82 17.64 15.17
C GLN A 48 -12.64 18.34 13.82
N ARG A 49 -11.45 18.20 13.20
CA ARG A 49 -11.14 18.75 11.88
C ARG A 49 -11.83 17.98 10.74
N ASN A 50 -11.97 16.66 10.91
CA ASN A 50 -12.61 15.78 9.93
C ASN A 50 -13.53 14.76 10.62
N PRO A 51 -14.82 15.08 10.81
CA PRO A 51 -15.79 14.20 11.46
C PRO A 51 -16.08 12.88 10.72
N LYS A 52 -15.56 12.71 9.51
CA LYS A 52 -15.70 11.47 8.73
C LYS A 52 -14.61 10.42 9.07
N LEU A 53 -13.60 10.78 9.87
CA LEU A 53 -12.60 9.83 10.32
C LEU A 53 -13.24 8.77 11.22
N SER A 54 -12.91 7.51 10.94
CA SER A 54 -13.31 6.36 11.76
C SER A 54 -12.07 5.61 12.23
N ASP A 55 -12.11 5.05 13.44
CA ASP A 55 -11.02 4.29 14.02
C ASP A 55 -11.21 2.79 13.74
N GLY A 56 -11.17 2.42 12.46
CA GLY A 56 -11.28 1.04 12.00
C GLY A 56 -10.07 0.17 12.38
N PRO A 57 -10.22 -1.16 12.36
CA PRO A 57 -9.13 -2.09 12.65
C PRO A 57 -8.08 -2.08 11.53
N VAL A 58 -6.79 -2.10 11.93
CA VAL A 58 -5.64 -2.19 11.01
C VAL A 58 -4.56 -3.10 11.59
N PHE A 59 -3.57 -3.45 10.78
CA PHE A 59 -2.40 -4.19 11.22
C PHE A 59 -1.18 -3.29 11.47
N HIS A 60 -0.52 -3.51 12.61
CA HIS A 60 0.85 -3.08 12.86
C HIS A 60 1.80 -4.21 12.47
N VAL A 61 2.81 -3.93 11.64
CA VAL A 61 3.82 -4.91 11.25
C VAL A 61 4.92 -4.98 12.30
N VAL A 62 5.07 -6.15 12.92
CA VAL A 62 6.10 -6.47 13.90
C VAL A 62 7.41 -6.87 13.20
N GLY A 63 7.31 -7.59 12.08
CA GLY A 63 8.47 -8.02 11.31
C GLY A 63 8.10 -8.70 10.00
N VAL A 64 9.02 -8.61 9.03
CA VAL A 64 8.90 -9.26 7.72
C VAL A 64 10.18 -10.00 7.40
N HIS A 65 10.09 -11.26 6.99
CA HIS A 65 11.23 -12.05 6.60
C HIS A 65 10.91 -13.04 5.47
N ARG A 66 11.96 -13.45 4.73
CA ARG A 66 11.85 -14.51 3.73
C ARG A 66 11.59 -15.84 4.43
N ASP A 67 10.71 -16.67 3.88
CA ASP A 67 10.37 -17.98 4.46
C ASP A 67 11.28 -19.14 3.98
N GLY A 68 12.29 -18.84 3.15
CA GLY A 68 13.20 -19.83 2.58
C GLY A 68 12.65 -20.64 1.41
N HIS A 69 11.35 -20.50 1.09
CA HIS A 69 10.66 -21.27 0.04
C HIS A 69 10.06 -20.39 -1.08
N GLY A 70 10.63 -19.20 -1.26
CA GLY A 70 10.18 -18.26 -2.30
C GLY A 70 8.97 -17.40 -1.91
N GLY A 71 8.63 -17.33 -0.63
CA GLY A 71 7.63 -16.46 -0.05
C GLY A 71 8.19 -15.54 1.02
N ALA A 72 7.30 -14.82 1.68
CA ALA A 72 7.57 -14.03 2.87
C ALA A 72 6.57 -14.36 3.97
N THR A 73 7.00 -14.18 5.22
CA THR A 73 6.12 -14.18 6.39
C THR A 73 6.11 -12.78 6.97
N ILE A 74 4.90 -12.25 7.18
CA ILE A 74 4.64 -10.94 7.75
C ILE A 74 4.00 -11.17 9.12
N HIS A 75 4.70 -10.84 10.18
CA HIS A 75 4.17 -10.89 11.54
C HIS A 75 3.49 -9.58 11.86
N VAL A 76 2.24 -9.62 12.31
CA VAL A 76 1.43 -8.45 12.59
C VAL A 76 0.76 -8.52 13.95
N ALA A 77 0.51 -7.36 14.56
CA ALA A 77 -0.37 -7.17 15.71
C ALA A 77 -1.61 -6.38 15.28
N ARG A 78 -2.77 -6.69 15.87
CA ARG A 78 -3.99 -5.91 15.65
C ARG A 78 -3.90 -4.58 16.38
N THR A 79 -4.36 -3.52 15.72
CA THR A 79 -4.49 -2.18 16.29
C THR A 79 -5.59 -1.42 15.55
N THR A 80 -5.64 -0.09 15.70
CA THR A 80 -6.66 0.74 15.05
C THR A 80 -6.04 1.88 14.25
N TYR A 81 -6.83 2.41 13.30
CA TYR A 81 -6.39 3.42 12.33
C TYR A 81 -5.85 4.69 12.98
N ARG A 82 -6.33 5.06 14.19
CA ARG A 82 -5.82 6.24 14.90
C ARG A 82 -4.30 6.22 15.07
N MET A 83 -3.68 5.02 15.22
CA MET A 83 -2.21 4.88 15.34
C MET A 83 -1.49 5.38 14.08
N ASN A 84 -2.06 5.09 12.91
CA ASN A 84 -1.56 5.60 11.63
C ASN A 84 -1.84 7.11 11.49
N ALA A 85 -3.06 7.54 11.76
CA ALA A 85 -3.48 8.93 11.58
C ALA A 85 -2.65 9.91 12.43
N VAL A 86 -2.43 9.60 13.71
CA VAL A 86 -1.62 10.47 14.59
C VAL A 86 -0.13 10.44 14.20
N ARG A 87 0.38 9.32 13.68
CA ARG A 87 1.73 9.25 13.15
C ARG A 87 1.92 10.20 11.96
N LEU A 88 0.94 10.29 11.06
CA LEU A 88 0.99 11.17 9.88
C LEU A 88 1.07 12.66 10.26
N ILE A 89 0.64 13.04 11.45
CA ILE A 89 0.79 14.41 11.98
C ILE A 89 1.97 14.57 12.95
N GLY A 90 2.88 13.58 13.00
CA GLY A 90 4.16 13.67 13.70
C GLY A 90 4.22 13.03 15.08
N ILE A 91 3.15 12.40 15.58
CA ILE A 91 3.20 11.65 16.85
C ILE A 91 3.97 10.34 16.63
N GLN A 92 5.03 10.13 17.39
CA GLN A 92 5.89 8.94 17.26
C GLN A 92 5.27 7.72 17.97
N SER A 93 4.16 7.23 17.43
CA SER A 93 3.45 6.06 17.99
C SER A 93 4.22 4.74 17.83
N GLY A 94 5.26 4.70 16.99
CA GLY A 94 5.96 3.46 16.63
C GLY A 94 5.17 2.58 15.65
N PHE A 95 4.03 3.05 15.15
CA PHE A 95 3.19 2.29 14.21
C PHE A 95 3.89 2.12 12.85
N VAL A 96 3.86 0.89 12.35
CA VAL A 96 4.28 0.51 11.00
C VAL A 96 3.10 -0.21 10.35
N GLY A 97 2.57 0.34 9.26
CA GLY A 97 1.39 -0.18 8.60
C GLY A 97 1.64 -1.42 7.75
N LEU A 98 0.55 -2.13 7.41
CA LEU A 98 0.52 -3.13 6.35
C LEU A 98 -0.46 -2.66 5.29
N GLY A 99 0.06 -2.39 4.08
CA GLY A 99 -0.70 -1.99 2.92
C GLY A 99 -0.68 -3.04 1.81
N THR A 100 -1.53 -2.82 0.84
CA THR A 100 -1.60 -3.56 -0.41
C THR A 100 -1.69 -2.58 -1.58
N ARG A 101 -0.96 -2.86 -2.67
CA ARG A 101 -0.93 -2.04 -3.87
C ARG A 101 -0.97 -2.91 -5.11
N ALA A 102 -1.47 -2.38 -6.22
CA ALA A 102 -1.44 -3.12 -7.47
C ALA A 102 -0.76 -2.35 -8.60
N VAL A 103 -0.11 -3.12 -9.47
CA VAL A 103 0.06 -2.76 -10.87
C VAL A 103 -1.18 -3.28 -11.58
N ALA A 104 -2.23 -2.47 -11.61
CA ALA A 104 -3.44 -2.78 -12.36
C ALA A 104 -3.17 -2.51 -13.84
N HIS A 105 -3.54 -3.45 -14.72
CA HIS A 105 -3.21 -3.34 -16.14
C HIS A 105 -4.36 -3.78 -17.06
N TRP A 106 -4.38 -3.21 -18.25
CA TRP A 106 -5.29 -3.56 -19.34
C TRP A 106 -4.63 -3.30 -20.69
N ASN A 107 -4.65 -4.26 -21.59
CA ASN A 107 -4.06 -4.18 -22.94
C ASN A 107 -2.61 -3.63 -22.95
N GLY A 108 -1.75 -4.16 -22.06
CA GLY A 108 -0.33 -3.79 -21.97
C GLY A 108 -0.03 -2.43 -21.34
N LYS A 109 -1.05 -1.69 -20.88
CA LYS A 109 -0.89 -0.42 -20.15
C LYS A 109 -1.21 -0.59 -18.67
N CYS A 110 -0.54 0.20 -17.83
CA CYS A 110 -0.77 0.25 -16.39
C CYS A 110 -1.66 1.42 -16.00
N LEU A 111 -2.47 1.20 -14.97
CA LEU A 111 -3.27 2.26 -14.35
C LEU A 111 -2.43 3.05 -13.36
N VAL A 112 -2.45 4.37 -13.50
CA VAL A 112 -1.87 5.31 -12.54
C VAL A 112 -2.90 6.36 -12.14
N GLY A 113 -2.80 6.84 -10.91
CA GLY A 113 -3.66 7.88 -10.37
C GLY A 113 -2.87 9.08 -9.84
N LEU A 114 -3.33 10.28 -10.14
CA LEU A 114 -2.84 11.51 -9.50
C LEU A 114 -3.58 11.72 -8.19
N ARG A 115 -2.87 11.58 -7.07
CA ARG A 115 -3.45 11.72 -5.72
C ARG A 115 -4.04 13.11 -5.51
N ALA A 116 -5.16 13.18 -4.81
CA ALA A 116 -5.79 14.45 -4.46
C ALA A 116 -4.91 15.28 -3.50
N ALA A 117 -5.03 16.61 -3.59
CA ALA A 117 -4.23 17.54 -2.80
C ALA A 117 -4.45 17.43 -1.29
N ASN A 118 -5.60 16.89 -0.87
CA ASN A 118 -5.98 16.69 0.54
C ASN A 118 -5.70 15.28 1.06
N CYS A 119 -5.08 14.42 0.26
CA CYS A 119 -4.62 13.11 0.73
C CYS A 119 -3.51 13.25 1.78
N ALA A 120 -3.55 12.43 2.82
CA ALA A 120 -2.56 12.44 3.89
C ALA A 120 -1.19 11.92 3.42
N SER A 121 -1.18 11.06 2.41
CA SER A 121 0.05 10.49 1.81
C SER A 121 0.16 10.92 0.36
N TYR A 122 1.34 11.37 -0.05
CA TYR A 122 1.70 11.68 -1.43
C TYR A 122 0.74 12.63 -2.17
N PRO A 123 0.25 13.75 -1.57
CA PRO A 123 -0.65 14.67 -2.25
C PRO A 123 -0.04 15.21 -3.53
N ASN A 124 -0.84 15.31 -4.59
CA ASN A 124 -0.45 15.79 -5.93
C ASN A 124 0.71 14.99 -6.58
N GLN A 125 0.87 13.71 -6.22
CA GLN A 125 1.85 12.83 -6.85
C GLN A 125 1.14 11.68 -7.57
N TRP A 126 1.78 11.20 -8.64
CA TRP A 126 1.32 10.03 -9.38
C TRP A 126 1.73 8.75 -8.67
N GLU A 127 0.83 7.79 -8.64
CA GLU A 127 1.11 6.45 -8.13
C GLU A 127 0.42 5.37 -8.96
N PHE A 128 0.91 4.12 -8.88
CA PHE A 128 0.14 2.98 -9.36
C PHE A 128 -1.13 2.83 -8.51
N ALA A 129 -2.27 2.73 -9.16
CA ALA A 129 -3.58 2.55 -8.55
C ALA A 129 -4.10 1.13 -8.82
N PRO A 130 -4.86 0.54 -7.88
CA PRO A 130 -5.27 1.03 -6.58
C PRO A 130 -4.24 0.78 -5.46
N ALA A 131 -4.52 1.34 -4.26
CA ALA A 131 -3.76 1.08 -3.05
C ALA A 131 -4.65 1.21 -1.81
N GLY A 132 -4.47 0.33 -0.82
CA GLY A 132 -5.24 0.37 0.41
C GLY A 132 -4.53 -0.28 1.59
N SER A 133 -5.15 -0.24 2.76
CA SER A 133 -4.68 -0.98 3.92
C SER A 133 -5.14 -2.44 3.84
N VAL A 134 -4.31 -3.36 4.33
CA VAL A 134 -4.76 -4.74 4.56
C VAL A 134 -5.62 -4.76 5.81
N GLU A 135 -6.90 -5.05 5.64
CA GLU A 135 -7.83 -5.14 6.77
C GLU A 135 -7.67 -6.47 7.51
N PRO A 136 -7.80 -6.47 8.86
CA PRO A 136 -7.89 -7.72 9.61
C PRO A 136 -9.06 -8.58 9.12
N ASP A 137 -8.78 -9.89 9.00
CA ASP A 137 -9.74 -10.90 8.55
C ASP A 137 -10.09 -10.87 7.05
N GLU A 138 -9.43 -10.00 6.26
CA GLU A 138 -9.50 -9.99 4.81
C GLU A 138 -8.20 -10.53 4.18
N ASP A 139 -8.31 -11.31 3.11
CA ASP A 139 -7.15 -11.69 2.31
C ASP A 139 -6.67 -10.48 1.49
N ALA A 140 -5.35 -10.19 1.51
CA ALA A 140 -4.79 -9.00 0.86
C ALA A 140 -5.09 -8.92 -0.65
N ALA A 141 -5.24 -10.08 -1.34
CA ALA A 141 -5.62 -10.10 -2.74
C ALA A 141 -7.11 -9.76 -2.94
N VAL A 142 -8.00 -10.11 -1.98
CA VAL A 142 -9.41 -9.66 -2.00
C VAL A 142 -9.48 -8.17 -1.72
N GLY A 143 -8.71 -7.70 -0.73
CA GLY A 143 -8.67 -6.28 -0.38
C GLY A 143 -8.28 -5.41 -1.56
N ILE A 144 -7.22 -5.75 -2.30
CA ILE A 144 -6.78 -4.93 -3.44
C ILE A 144 -7.77 -5.01 -4.63
N GLU A 145 -8.51 -6.12 -4.80
CA GLU A 145 -9.59 -6.22 -5.79
C GLU A 145 -10.78 -5.32 -5.40
N ARG A 146 -11.10 -5.22 -4.10
CA ARG A 146 -12.11 -4.30 -3.56
C ARG A 146 -11.70 -2.84 -3.78
N GLU A 147 -10.44 -2.48 -3.45
CA GLU A 147 -9.90 -1.13 -3.67
C GLU A 147 -9.95 -0.73 -5.16
N LEU A 148 -9.69 -1.67 -6.10
CA LEU A 148 -9.82 -1.38 -7.53
C LEU A 148 -11.24 -0.92 -7.89
N LEU A 149 -12.25 -1.55 -7.30
CA LEU A 149 -13.64 -1.15 -7.54
C LEU A 149 -13.97 0.17 -6.85
N GLU A 150 -13.54 0.37 -5.61
CA GLU A 150 -13.87 1.54 -4.79
C GLU A 150 -13.14 2.81 -5.27
N GLU A 151 -11.84 2.69 -5.61
CA GLU A 151 -11.00 3.82 -6.00
C GLU A 151 -11.01 4.11 -7.51
N CYS A 152 -11.20 3.07 -8.33
CA CYS A 152 -11.06 3.19 -9.78
C CYS A 152 -12.35 2.86 -10.55
N GLY A 153 -13.40 2.35 -9.90
CA GLY A 153 -14.66 2.01 -10.53
C GLY A 153 -14.60 0.82 -11.49
N VAL A 154 -13.56 -0.01 -11.40
CA VAL A 154 -13.30 -1.12 -12.32
C VAL A 154 -13.23 -2.44 -11.58
N GLN A 155 -13.75 -3.51 -12.19
CA GLN A 155 -13.64 -4.86 -11.65
C GLN A 155 -12.36 -5.57 -12.14
N ALA A 156 -11.78 -6.38 -11.24
CA ALA A 156 -10.70 -7.29 -11.60
C ALA A 156 -11.21 -8.38 -12.55
N LYS A 157 -10.39 -8.73 -13.56
CA LYS A 157 -10.65 -9.81 -14.50
C LYS A 157 -10.33 -11.20 -13.92
N SER A 158 -9.37 -11.23 -12.99
CA SER A 158 -8.88 -12.44 -12.33
C SER A 158 -8.41 -12.10 -10.92
N ARG A 159 -8.15 -13.13 -10.13
CA ARG A 159 -7.57 -12.98 -8.79
C ARG A 159 -6.24 -12.21 -8.85
N ALA A 160 -6.03 -11.29 -7.92
CA ALA A 160 -4.77 -10.56 -7.77
C ALA A 160 -3.61 -11.52 -7.42
N ILE A 161 -2.44 -11.30 -8.03
CA ILE A 161 -1.25 -12.12 -7.85
C ILE A 161 -0.18 -11.30 -7.12
N ALA A 162 0.26 -11.74 -5.93
CA ALA A 162 1.31 -11.07 -5.18
C ALA A 162 2.69 -11.35 -5.81
N HIS A 163 3.43 -10.30 -6.14
CA HIS A 163 4.76 -10.36 -6.76
C HIS A 163 5.90 -9.97 -5.83
N ALA A 164 5.65 -9.10 -4.87
CA ALA A 164 6.68 -8.61 -3.95
C ALA A 164 6.11 -8.11 -2.64
N VAL A 165 6.97 -8.04 -1.62
CA VAL A 165 6.75 -7.26 -0.40
C VAL A 165 7.89 -6.26 -0.28
N PHE A 166 7.57 -4.99 -0.02
CA PHE A 166 8.58 -3.94 0.14
C PHE A 166 8.19 -2.94 1.23
N PHE A 167 9.17 -2.17 1.69
CA PHE A 167 8.95 -1.16 2.72
C PHE A 167 8.96 0.24 2.12
N ASP A 168 7.86 0.96 2.30
CA ASP A 168 7.77 2.39 2.01
C ASP A 168 8.20 3.18 3.25
N SER A 169 9.41 3.73 3.22
CA SER A 169 9.99 4.45 4.34
C SER A 169 9.37 5.84 4.58
N VAL A 170 8.71 6.42 3.57
CA VAL A 170 8.09 7.75 3.69
C VAL A 170 6.84 7.68 4.56
N VAL A 171 6.02 6.66 4.34
CA VAL A 171 4.79 6.44 5.10
C VAL A 171 4.91 5.32 6.14
N ALA A 172 6.12 4.78 6.35
CA ALA A 172 6.41 3.69 7.29
C ALA A 172 5.41 2.52 7.17
N THR A 173 5.25 2.00 5.96
CA THR A 173 4.29 0.92 5.66
C THR A 173 4.99 -0.19 4.88
N TRP A 174 4.75 -1.44 5.26
CA TRP A 174 5.07 -2.58 4.42
C TRP A 174 3.95 -2.77 3.41
N GLU A 175 4.32 -2.88 2.14
CA GLU A 175 3.38 -2.99 1.02
C GLU A 175 3.48 -4.36 0.37
N ILE A 176 2.34 -4.99 0.12
CA ILE A 176 2.25 -6.18 -0.72
C ILE A 176 1.89 -5.71 -2.14
N ALA A 177 2.84 -5.86 -3.08
CA ALA A 177 2.63 -5.48 -4.46
C ALA A 177 1.99 -6.62 -5.25
N HIS A 178 0.85 -6.33 -5.87
CA HIS A 178 0.08 -7.26 -6.68
C HIS A 178 0.09 -6.90 -8.17
N GLU A 179 -0.04 -7.89 -9.00
CA GLU A 179 -0.53 -7.78 -10.38
C GLU A 179 -2.04 -7.89 -10.37
N LEU A 180 -2.72 -7.05 -11.15
CA LEU A 180 -4.18 -7.03 -11.23
C LEU A 180 -4.65 -6.75 -12.65
N ALA A 181 -5.10 -7.79 -13.35
CA ALA A 181 -5.71 -7.63 -14.67
C ALA A 181 -7.11 -6.99 -14.52
N MET A 182 -7.40 -5.95 -15.29
CA MET A 182 -8.69 -5.25 -15.28
C MET A 182 -9.62 -5.77 -16.38
N MET A 183 -10.92 -5.69 -16.14
CA MET A 183 -11.95 -6.00 -17.16
C MET A 183 -11.96 -4.95 -18.27
N GLN A 184 -11.74 -3.68 -17.92
CA GLN A 184 -11.76 -2.51 -18.79
C GLN A 184 -10.94 -1.38 -18.19
N PRO A 185 -10.56 -0.34 -18.93
CA PRO A 185 -9.94 0.86 -18.34
C PRO A 185 -11.00 1.66 -17.54
N PRO A 186 -10.58 2.46 -16.55
CA PRO A 186 -11.51 3.34 -15.83
C PRO A 186 -11.96 4.50 -16.74
N ASP A 187 -13.22 4.92 -16.56
CA ASP A 187 -13.75 6.11 -17.26
C ASP A 187 -13.37 7.42 -16.54
N ALA A 188 -13.49 7.44 -15.20
CA ALA A 188 -13.17 8.58 -14.34
C ALA A 188 -12.94 8.10 -12.91
N PRO A 189 -12.26 8.89 -12.05
CA PRO A 189 -12.14 8.55 -10.64
C PRO A 189 -13.51 8.61 -9.95
N PRO A 190 -13.96 7.52 -9.31
CA PRO A 190 -15.29 7.46 -8.70
C PRO A 190 -15.32 8.13 -7.32
N ASN A 191 -14.16 8.41 -6.72
CA ASN A 191 -14.04 8.94 -5.38
C ASN A 191 -13.10 10.16 -5.29
N TRP A 192 -12.85 10.63 -4.08
CA TRP A 192 -12.06 11.83 -3.77
C TRP A 192 -10.54 11.59 -3.69
N GLU A 193 -10.08 10.35 -3.77
CA GLU A 193 -8.65 10.01 -3.54
C GLU A 193 -7.77 10.37 -4.73
N TYR A 194 -8.30 10.26 -5.94
CA TYR A 194 -7.60 10.64 -7.15
C TYR A 194 -8.26 11.84 -7.82
N GLN A 195 -7.44 12.80 -8.25
CA GLN A 195 -7.88 13.88 -9.13
C GLN A 195 -8.06 13.37 -10.56
N LYS A 196 -7.26 12.37 -10.96
CA LYS A 196 -7.20 11.84 -12.31
C LYS A 196 -6.71 10.40 -12.30
N LEU A 197 -7.25 9.59 -13.21
CA LEU A 197 -6.76 8.24 -13.53
C LEU A 197 -6.29 8.23 -14.98
N GLU A 198 -5.16 7.57 -15.26
CA GLU A 198 -4.59 7.44 -16.61
C GLU A 198 -4.07 6.02 -16.86
N MET A 199 -4.21 5.56 -18.12
CA MET A 199 -3.57 4.35 -18.61
C MET A 199 -2.26 4.73 -19.29
N VAL A 200 -1.13 4.33 -18.70
CA VAL A 200 0.22 4.67 -19.17
C VAL A 200 1.01 3.43 -19.58
N ASP A 201 2.04 3.62 -20.39
CA ASP A 201 3.06 2.59 -20.59
C ASP A 201 3.82 2.39 -19.26
N ALA A 202 4.11 1.12 -18.89
CA ALA A 202 4.83 0.80 -17.66
C ALA A 202 6.24 1.43 -17.57
N ALA A 203 6.81 1.81 -18.69
CA ALA A 203 8.09 2.55 -18.76
C ALA A 203 7.92 4.04 -18.44
N TYR A 204 6.70 4.56 -18.50
CA TYR A 204 6.41 5.99 -18.38
C TYR A 204 5.29 6.26 -17.38
N VAL A 205 5.65 6.64 -16.18
CA VAL A 205 4.73 7.18 -15.16
C VAL A 205 4.99 8.68 -15.07
N PRO A 206 3.95 9.55 -15.11
CA PRO A 206 4.13 11.00 -15.06
C PRO A 206 4.80 11.48 -13.76
N GLU A 207 5.43 12.65 -13.82
CA GLU A 207 6.00 13.34 -12.64
C GLU A 207 5.03 14.44 -12.13
N PRO A 208 5.03 14.78 -10.85
CA PRO A 208 5.84 14.17 -9.78
C PRO A 208 5.32 12.80 -9.35
N MET A 209 6.23 11.84 -9.22
CA MET A 209 5.95 10.46 -8.88
C MET A 209 6.21 10.18 -7.40
N SER A 210 5.34 9.44 -6.72
CA SER A 210 5.54 9.05 -5.33
C SER A 210 6.78 8.16 -5.15
N ALA A 211 7.40 8.20 -3.97
CA ALA A 211 8.54 7.35 -3.65
C ALA A 211 8.19 5.86 -3.71
N CYS A 212 6.97 5.50 -3.29
CA CYS A 212 6.44 4.16 -3.40
C CYS A 212 6.36 3.69 -4.86
N THR A 213 5.82 4.52 -5.75
CA THR A 213 5.71 4.24 -7.18
C THR A 213 7.08 4.00 -7.82
N ARG A 214 8.11 4.78 -7.44
CA ARG A 214 9.49 4.57 -7.92
C ARG A 214 10.00 3.17 -7.58
N GLN A 215 9.67 2.64 -6.39
CA GLN A 215 10.02 1.27 -6.00
C GLN A 215 9.25 0.23 -6.82
N MET A 216 8.00 0.52 -7.19
CA MET A 216 7.15 -0.38 -7.97
C MET A 216 7.48 -0.42 -9.46
N LEU A 217 8.25 0.53 -10.02
CA LEU A 217 8.59 0.56 -11.45
C LEU A 217 9.25 -0.73 -11.94
N GLU A 218 10.13 -1.34 -11.13
CA GLU A 218 10.75 -2.61 -11.50
C GLU A 218 9.73 -3.75 -11.53
N ILE A 219 8.79 -3.75 -10.57
CA ILE A 219 7.70 -4.73 -10.49
C ILE A 219 6.80 -4.59 -11.72
N ALA A 220 6.39 -3.36 -12.04
CA ALA A 220 5.54 -3.07 -13.20
C ALA A 220 6.16 -3.53 -14.53
N ARG A 221 7.46 -3.25 -14.73
CA ARG A 221 8.19 -3.69 -15.94
C ARG A 221 8.22 -5.21 -16.09
N ARG A 222 8.36 -5.94 -14.98
CA ARG A 222 8.34 -7.41 -15.01
C ARG A 222 6.95 -7.96 -15.34
N ILE A 223 5.90 -7.38 -14.77
CA ILE A 223 4.52 -7.80 -15.02
C ILE A 223 4.16 -7.59 -16.49
N VAL A 224 4.29 -6.36 -16.98
CA VAL A 224 3.89 -6.03 -18.37
C VAL A 224 4.81 -6.67 -19.41
N GLY A 225 6.12 -6.77 -19.13
CA GLY A 225 7.07 -7.44 -20.02
C GLY A 225 6.77 -8.94 -20.22
N ASN A 226 6.24 -9.61 -19.19
CA ASN A 226 5.82 -11.01 -19.30
C ASN A 226 4.47 -11.17 -20.02
N SER A 227 3.56 -10.21 -19.89
CA SER A 227 2.23 -10.27 -20.53
C SER A 227 2.32 -10.19 -22.06
N VAL A 228 3.25 -9.39 -22.59
CA VAL A 228 3.46 -9.26 -24.05
C VAL A 228 4.03 -10.55 -24.66
N ALA A 229 4.79 -11.34 -23.89
CA ALA A 229 5.37 -12.60 -24.36
C ALA A 229 4.34 -13.75 -24.47
N HIS A 230 3.21 -13.68 -23.78
CA HIS A 230 2.17 -14.71 -23.80
C HIS A 230 1.08 -14.48 -24.88
N ASP A 231 0.91 -13.26 -25.37
CA ASP A 231 -0.06 -12.93 -26.42
C ASP A 231 0.45 -13.18 -27.86
N THR A 232 1.69 -13.67 -28.01
CA THR A 232 2.34 -13.93 -29.31
C THR A 232 2.40 -15.42 -29.69
N HIS A 233 1.59 -16.29 -29.06
CA HIS A 233 1.53 -17.73 -29.42
C HIS A 233 0.11 -18.20 -29.71
#